data_75f09cd466309dcdbdc36859bc6ab4f6
#
_entry.id   75f09cd466309dcdbdc36859bc6ab4f6
#
_cell.length_a   1.000
_cell.length_b   1.000
_cell.length_c   1.000
_cell.angle_alpha   90.00
_cell.angle_beta   90.00
_cell.angle_gamma   90.00
#
_symmetry.space_group_name_H-M   'P 1'
#
loop_
_entity.id
_entity.type
_entity.pdbx_description
1 polymer ?
#
loop_
_entity_poly.entity_id
_entity_poly.type
_entity_poly.pdbx_seq_one_letter_code
_entity_poly.pdbx_strand_id
1 'polypeptide(L)'
;MTGAAGAPTDAAVGGATTPAVGGERNVPVPDPFARDYILLGIRLDQHIPGLVDGYFGPADLKAQVDMEQLRAPSRLAEDAEALVARLPREVADAQRRDWLAAQLVALRTHASTLAGDRLPYIDEITHSFAWTPIRRDDAIFDAAAAEIDALLPGSGPLADRLAAWDARFEVAVDRLPTVIDWLVGRFRSTASVLFGLPNGEDLRVSLVTDRPWSGYNAYDGGLRSRVDINTDLPIRAADLVDTVAHETYPGHHLEHAWKEADLVGRQGRLESSLILLNTPECLISEGLAVLGVEFATPPDEEVDLLVEVYERAGMAIASDRGAAREGAERTVAMTMPRRRLAESRVNAALIRHSDGASHDQTLAYLQRVGQYPPQLAEKILEFIEQPLSRTYVFVYHEGEVLVRRWLEVVPAGERPGRFGRLLHEQLTPTAVAAEIAAASAALPAAGAAPARAAAAPPSRPGGG
;
A
#
# COMPACT_ATOMS: atom_id res chain seq x y z
N MET A 1 -8.57 2.42 38.56
CA MET A 1 -8.31 0.98 38.76
C MET A 1 -7.45 0.54 37.60
N THR A 2 -6.27 0.13 37.93
CA THR A 2 -5.16 -0.30 37.07
C THR A 2 -5.51 -1.59 36.36
N GLY A 3 -5.40 -1.61 35.03
CA GLY A 3 -5.43 -2.82 34.22
C GLY A 3 -4.41 -2.72 33.10
N ALA A 4 -3.24 -3.32 33.33
CA ALA A 4 -2.17 -3.47 32.36
C ALA A 4 -2.67 -4.32 31.19
N ALA A 5 -2.67 -3.77 29.98
CA ALA A 5 -2.83 -4.54 28.74
C ALA A 5 -1.51 -5.27 28.48
N GLY A 6 -1.47 -6.56 28.83
CA GLY A 6 -0.43 -7.48 28.41
C GLY A 6 -0.44 -7.68 26.91
N ALA A 7 0.75 -7.79 26.33
CA ALA A 7 0.92 -8.22 24.97
C ALA A 7 0.26 -9.60 24.76
N PRO A 8 -0.39 -9.85 23.60
CA PRO A 8 -0.89 -11.19 23.31
C PRO A 8 0.29 -12.10 22.98
N THR A 9 0.68 -12.91 23.95
CA THR A 9 1.45 -14.12 23.75
C THR A 9 0.49 -15.23 23.34
N ASP A 10 0.90 -16.00 22.32
CA ASP A 10 0.36 -17.30 21.95
C ASP A 10 -1.13 -17.37 21.56
N ALA A 11 -1.40 -17.13 20.27
CA ALA A 11 -2.44 -17.89 19.60
C ALA A 11 -1.81 -19.15 19.02
N ALA A 12 -1.90 -20.26 19.77
CA ALA A 12 -1.61 -21.59 19.28
C ALA A 12 -2.39 -21.82 17.98
N VAL A 13 -1.65 -21.97 16.89
CA VAL A 13 -2.20 -22.45 15.60
C VAL A 13 -2.64 -23.88 15.85
N GLY A 14 -3.93 -24.07 16.05
CA GLY A 14 -4.54 -25.39 16.06
C GLY A 14 -4.27 -26.04 14.71
N GLY A 15 -3.49 -27.11 14.70
CA GLY A 15 -3.19 -27.90 13.54
C GLY A 15 -4.46 -28.46 12.90
N ALA A 16 -4.97 -27.77 11.89
CA ALA A 16 -5.88 -28.37 10.94
C ALA A 16 -5.03 -29.19 9.96
N THR A 17 -5.07 -30.49 10.08
CA THR A 17 -4.54 -31.43 9.10
C THR A 17 -5.24 -31.18 7.76
N THR A 18 -4.54 -30.49 6.88
CA THR A 18 -4.95 -30.32 5.49
C THR A 18 -4.85 -31.67 4.80
N PRO A 19 -5.88 -32.14 4.07
CA PRO A 19 -5.74 -33.34 3.25
C PRO A 19 -4.72 -33.06 2.16
N ALA A 20 -3.71 -33.91 2.06
CA ALA A 20 -2.70 -33.91 1.02
C ALA A 20 -3.41 -34.08 -0.34
N VAL A 21 -3.57 -33.01 -1.08
CA VAL A 21 -3.82 -33.06 -2.51
C VAL A 21 -2.47 -33.31 -3.17
N GLY A 22 -2.24 -34.60 -3.50
CA GLY A 22 -1.04 -35.07 -4.16
C GLY A 22 -0.94 -34.55 -5.59
N GLY A 23 -0.09 -33.57 -5.78
CA GLY A 23 0.61 -33.22 -6.98
C GLY A 23 1.95 -32.71 -6.49
N GLU A 24 3.04 -33.42 -6.77
CA GLU A 24 4.40 -32.94 -6.51
C GLU A 24 4.57 -31.61 -7.24
N ARG A 25 4.46 -30.50 -6.48
CA ARG A 25 4.84 -29.19 -6.99
C ARG A 25 6.35 -29.25 -7.22
N ASN A 26 6.77 -29.11 -8.47
CA ASN A 26 8.15 -28.98 -8.83
C ASN A 26 8.62 -27.59 -8.37
N VAL A 27 8.84 -27.42 -7.04
CA VAL A 27 9.39 -26.21 -6.47
C VAL A 27 10.83 -26.13 -6.98
N PRO A 28 11.20 -25.09 -7.72
CA PRO A 28 12.57 -24.94 -8.18
C PRO A 28 13.55 -25.09 -7.03
N VAL A 29 14.65 -25.84 -7.23
CA VAL A 29 15.72 -25.88 -6.23
C VAL A 29 16.24 -24.46 -6.08
N PRO A 30 16.24 -23.89 -4.85
CA PRO A 30 16.70 -22.53 -4.63
C PRO A 30 18.14 -22.38 -5.15
N ASP A 31 18.40 -21.32 -5.90
CA ASP A 31 19.79 -20.95 -6.06
C ASP A 31 20.36 -20.58 -4.67
N PRO A 32 21.67 -20.78 -4.47
CA PRO A 32 22.27 -20.57 -3.12
C PRO A 32 22.08 -19.13 -2.60
N PHE A 33 21.98 -18.15 -3.50
CA PHE A 33 21.78 -16.75 -3.12
C PHE A 33 20.37 -16.52 -2.60
N ALA A 34 19.34 -16.97 -3.33
CA ALA A 34 17.94 -16.85 -2.92
C ALA A 34 17.70 -17.59 -1.58
N ARG A 35 18.31 -18.77 -1.43
CA ARG A 35 18.25 -19.52 -0.16
C ARG A 35 18.80 -18.71 1.02
N ASP A 36 19.99 -18.14 0.89
CA ASP A 36 20.63 -17.38 1.98
C ASP A 36 19.87 -16.09 2.29
N TYR A 37 19.29 -15.42 1.27
CA TYR A 37 18.41 -14.26 1.43
C TYR A 37 17.15 -14.62 2.24
N ILE A 38 16.48 -15.72 1.89
CA ILE A 38 15.29 -16.20 2.60
C ILE A 38 15.62 -16.52 4.07
N LEU A 39 16.72 -17.24 4.30
CA LEU A 39 17.15 -17.54 5.66
C LEU A 39 17.44 -16.30 6.50
N LEU A 40 18.03 -15.26 5.89
CA LEU A 40 18.26 -13.97 6.55
C LEU A 40 16.93 -13.31 6.96
N GLY A 41 15.95 -13.25 6.05
CA GLY A 41 14.64 -12.66 6.35
C GLY A 41 13.89 -13.41 7.46
N ILE A 42 13.84 -14.74 7.40
CA ILE A 42 13.17 -15.56 8.42
C ILE A 42 13.88 -15.43 9.79
N ARG A 43 15.22 -15.35 9.83
CA ARG A 43 15.98 -15.12 11.08
C ARG A 43 15.71 -13.74 11.67
N LEU A 44 15.54 -12.71 10.83
CA LEU A 44 15.18 -11.38 11.30
C LEU A 44 13.76 -11.34 11.89
N ASP A 45 12.83 -12.10 11.32
CA ASP A 45 11.47 -12.21 11.84
C ASP A 45 11.41 -12.74 13.26
N GLN A 46 12.35 -13.60 13.68
CA GLN A 46 12.47 -14.04 15.08
C GLN A 46 12.76 -12.89 16.07
N HIS A 47 13.33 -11.78 15.59
CA HIS A 47 13.58 -10.57 16.37
C HIS A 47 12.52 -9.49 16.21
N ILE A 48 11.88 -9.46 15.04
CA ILE A 48 10.84 -8.48 14.66
C ILE A 48 9.63 -9.28 14.19
N PRO A 49 8.82 -9.82 15.11
CA PRO A 49 7.64 -10.61 14.72
C PRO A 49 6.72 -9.83 13.77
N GLY A 50 6.41 -10.42 12.63
CA GLY A 50 5.62 -9.81 11.58
C GLY A 50 6.43 -9.03 10.52
N LEU A 51 7.76 -9.07 10.56
CA LEU A 51 8.59 -8.60 9.45
C LEU A 51 8.34 -9.45 8.19
N VAL A 52 8.21 -10.77 8.37
CA VAL A 52 7.74 -11.70 7.35
C VAL A 52 6.22 -11.70 7.37
N ASP A 53 5.62 -11.00 6.43
CA ASP A 53 4.17 -10.94 6.25
C ASP A 53 3.62 -12.22 5.61
N GLY A 54 4.39 -12.85 4.72
CA GLY A 54 4.05 -14.10 4.08
C GLY A 54 5.28 -14.89 3.64
N TYR A 55 5.18 -16.22 3.74
CA TYR A 55 6.20 -17.13 3.23
C TYR A 55 5.57 -18.37 2.59
N PHE A 56 5.78 -18.55 1.30
CA PHE A 56 5.28 -19.70 0.54
C PHE A 56 6.40 -20.47 -0.19
N GLY A 57 7.64 -20.25 0.23
CA GLY A 57 8.82 -20.97 -0.26
C GLY A 57 8.99 -22.38 0.35
N PRO A 58 10.16 -23.02 0.17
CA PRO A 58 10.46 -24.33 0.71
C PRO A 58 10.32 -24.39 2.22
N ALA A 59 9.50 -25.30 2.73
CA ALA A 59 9.22 -25.42 4.15
C ALA A 59 10.45 -25.83 4.98
N ASP A 60 11.42 -26.51 4.39
CA ASP A 60 12.67 -26.92 5.03
C ASP A 60 13.54 -25.73 5.44
N LEU A 61 13.49 -24.60 4.72
CA LEU A 61 14.23 -23.39 5.10
C LEU A 61 13.68 -22.77 6.39
N LYS A 62 12.35 -22.71 6.51
CA LYS A 62 11.73 -22.26 7.76
C LYS A 62 12.02 -23.24 8.90
N ALA A 63 11.84 -24.55 8.66
CA ALA A 63 12.14 -25.57 9.66
C ALA A 63 13.61 -25.54 10.10
N GLN A 64 14.54 -25.23 9.19
CA GLN A 64 15.96 -25.03 9.53
C GLN A 64 16.11 -23.90 10.56
N VAL A 65 15.52 -22.72 10.29
CA VAL A 65 15.64 -21.57 11.20
C VAL A 65 14.96 -21.83 12.55
N ASP A 66 13.80 -22.52 12.55
CA ASP A 66 13.07 -22.86 13.77
C ASP A 66 13.89 -23.79 14.70
N MET A 67 14.86 -24.55 14.17
CA MET A 67 15.78 -25.41 14.94
C MET A 67 17.10 -24.73 15.30
N GLU A 68 17.41 -23.56 14.76
CA GLU A 68 18.63 -22.82 15.03
C GLU A 68 18.56 -22.13 16.41
N GLN A 69 19.74 -21.88 17.03
CA GLN A 69 19.81 -20.91 18.10
C GLN A 69 19.55 -19.51 17.54
N LEU A 70 18.85 -18.67 18.31
CA LEU A 70 18.59 -17.29 17.93
C LEU A 70 19.90 -16.58 17.55
N ARG A 71 20.00 -16.17 16.30
CA ARG A 71 21.22 -15.55 15.75
C ARG A 71 21.30 -14.09 16.18
N ALA A 72 22.43 -13.67 16.76
CA ALA A 72 22.60 -12.31 17.23
C ALA A 72 22.39 -11.27 16.13
N PRO A 73 21.72 -10.13 16.40
CA PRO A 73 21.44 -9.09 15.40
C PRO A 73 22.68 -8.56 14.66
N SER A 74 23.82 -8.39 15.37
CA SER A 74 25.09 -8.00 14.74
C SER A 74 25.56 -9.01 13.69
N ARG A 75 25.32 -10.31 13.92
CA ARG A 75 25.64 -11.35 12.93
C ARG A 75 24.69 -11.33 11.74
N LEU A 76 23.43 -10.98 11.94
CA LEU A 76 22.48 -10.81 10.83
C LEU A 76 22.86 -9.59 9.97
N ALA A 77 23.38 -8.51 10.56
CA ALA A 77 23.91 -7.38 9.81
C ALA A 77 25.14 -7.78 8.97
N GLU A 78 26.08 -8.56 9.54
CA GLU A 78 27.22 -9.12 8.82
C GLU A 78 26.79 -10.06 7.69
N ASP A 79 25.77 -10.90 7.90
CA ASP A 79 25.21 -11.79 6.88
C ASP A 79 24.61 -10.99 5.71
N ALA A 80 23.88 -9.90 6.00
CA ALA A 80 23.36 -9.01 4.97
C ALA A 80 24.47 -8.35 4.14
N GLU A 81 25.54 -7.86 4.79
CA GLU A 81 26.71 -7.29 4.12
C GLU A 81 27.44 -8.32 3.24
N ALA A 82 27.58 -9.54 3.73
CA ALA A 82 28.18 -10.63 2.96
C ALA A 82 27.36 -10.95 1.69
N LEU A 83 26.02 -10.93 1.79
CA LEU A 83 25.14 -11.11 0.64
C LEU A 83 25.29 -9.96 -0.35
N VAL A 84 25.32 -8.70 0.09
CA VAL A 84 25.57 -7.54 -0.79
C VAL A 84 26.90 -7.70 -1.56
N ALA A 85 27.96 -8.15 -0.90
CA ALA A 85 29.26 -8.35 -1.53
C ALA A 85 29.27 -9.49 -2.57
N ARG A 86 28.35 -10.45 -2.47
CA ARG A 86 28.19 -11.57 -3.40
C ARG A 86 27.38 -11.23 -4.66
N LEU A 87 26.46 -10.24 -4.56
CA LEU A 87 25.53 -9.88 -5.66
C LEU A 87 26.19 -9.76 -7.04
N PRO A 88 27.31 -9.01 -7.25
CA PRO A 88 27.85 -8.81 -8.58
C PRO A 88 28.36 -10.09 -9.25
N ARG A 89 28.65 -11.11 -8.46
CA ARG A 89 29.24 -12.38 -8.94
C ARG A 89 28.18 -13.48 -9.12
N GLU A 90 27.12 -13.45 -8.30
CA GLU A 90 26.16 -14.55 -8.21
C GLU A 90 24.81 -14.22 -8.87
N VAL A 91 24.49 -12.93 -9.06
CA VAL A 91 23.23 -12.50 -9.68
C VAL A 91 23.52 -11.76 -10.97
N ALA A 92 23.40 -12.47 -12.11
CA ALA A 92 23.70 -11.92 -13.43
C ALA A 92 22.66 -10.92 -13.93
N ASP A 93 21.36 -11.19 -13.69
CA ASP A 93 20.27 -10.31 -14.07
C ASP A 93 20.34 -8.98 -13.32
N ALA A 94 20.41 -7.88 -14.06
CA ALA A 94 20.64 -6.55 -13.47
C ALA A 94 19.44 -6.08 -12.63
N GLN A 95 18.21 -6.24 -13.12
CA GLN A 95 17.00 -5.84 -12.41
C GLN A 95 16.84 -6.62 -11.09
N ARG A 96 17.00 -7.95 -11.13
CA ARG A 96 17.00 -8.81 -9.95
C ARG A 96 18.09 -8.41 -8.95
N ARG A 97 19.29 -8.13 -9.45
CA ARG A 97 20.43 -7.72 -8.61
C ARG A 97 20.17 -6.39 -7.90
N ASP A 98 19.64 -5.40 -8.62
CA ASP A 98 19.33 -4.08 -8.06
C ASP A 98 18.20 -4.18 -7.04
N TRP A 99 17.19 -5.00 -7.30
CA TRP A 99 16.12 -5.27 -6.35
C TRP A 99 16.66 -5.95 -5.08
N LEU A 100 17.43 -7.04 -5.21
CA LEU A 100 18.03 -7.72 -4.07
C LEU A 100 18.97 -6.80 -3.28
N ALA A 101 19.74 -5.93 -3.95
CA ALA A 101 20.59 -4.96 -3.28
C ALA A 101 19.78 -4.00 -2.40
N ALA A 102 18.67 -3.48 -2.92
CA ALA A 102 17.80 -2.59 -2.16
C ALA A 102 17.14 -3.31 -0.96
N GLN A 103 16.65 -4.53 -1.14
CA GLN A 103 16.09 -5.35 -0.07
C GLN A 103 17.13 -5.66 1.02
N LEU A 104 18.36 -6.00 0.65
CA LEU A 104 19.43 -6.29 1.60
C LEU A 104 19.87 -5.06 2.41
N VAL A 105 19.79 -3.86 1.83
CA VAL A 105 20.01 -2.61 2.58
C VAL A 105 18.96 -2.46 3.68
N ALA A 106 17.69 -2.73 3.39
CA ALA A 106 16.62 -2.70 4.39
C ALA A 106 16.85 -3.73 5.50
N LEU A 107 17.11 -4.99 5.13
CA LEU A 107 17.35 -6.06 6.12
C LEU A 107 18.57 -5.77 6.99
N ARG A 108 19.65 -5.24 6.41
CA ARG A 108 20.82 -4.78 7.17
C ARG A 108 20.46 -3.67 8.14
N THR A 109 19.67 -2.70 7.70
CA THR A 109 19.22 -1.58 8.54
C THR A 109 18.45 -2.10 9.75
N HIS A 110 17.51 -3.02 9.55
CA HIS A 110 16.78 -3.64 10.66
C HIS A 110 17.72 -4.39 11.61
N ALA A 111 18.63 -5.20 11.08
CA ALA A 111 19.59 -5.93 11.89
C ALA A 111 20.51 -5.00 12.71
N SER A 112 21.03 -3.93 12.10
CA SER A 112 21.89 -2.94 12.75
C SER A 112 21.14 -2.15 13.84
N THR A 113 19.89 -1.77 13.58
CA THR A 113 19.04 -1.11 14.59
C THR A 113 18.80 -2.02 15.80
N LEU A 114 18.53 -3.30 15.58
CA LEU A 114 18.42 -4.32 16.64
C LEU A 114 19.74 -4.52 17.40
N ALA A 115 20.88 -4.39 16.72
CA ALA A 115 22.20 -4.49 17.34
C ALA A 115 22.57 -3.25 18.18
N GLY A 116 21.77 -2.19 18.12
CA GLY A 116 21.92 -0.97 18.92
C GLY A 116 22.31 0.27 18.16
N ASP A 117 22.48 0.18 16.84
CA ASP A 117 22.71 1.37 16.01
C ASP A 117 21.53 2.33 16.09
N ARG A 118 21.80 3.61 16.02
CA ARG A 118 20.79 4.68 16.05
C ARG A 118 20.92 5.55 14.82
N LEU A 119 20.01 5.34 13.86
CA LEU A 119 19.89 6.22 12.71
C LEU A 119 18.91 7.35 13.02
N PRO A 120 19.11 8.55 12.46
CA PRO A 120 18.03 9.53 12.34
C PRO A 120 16.81 8.87 11.70
N TYR A 121 15.61 9.23 12.15
CA TYR A 121 14.38 8.56 11.73
C TYR A 121 14.16 8.58 10.19
N ILE A 122 14.45 9.70 9.55
CA ILE A 122 14.36 9.85 8.09
C ILE A 122 15.35 8.93 7.37
N ASP A 123 16.56 8.77 7.91
CA ASP A 123 17.58 7.90 7.32
C ASP A 123 17.19 6.42 7.47
N GLU A 124 16.61 6.05 8.61
CA GLU A 124 16.07 4.70 8.82
C GLU A 124 14.99 4.37 7.77
N ILE A 125 14.04 5.29 7.52
CA ILE A 125 13.00 5.12 6.50
C ILE A 125 13.64 5.04 5.10
N THR A 126 14.58 5.95 4.81
CA THR A 126 15.24 5.99 3.51
C THR A 126 15.99 4.69 3.20
N HIS A 127 16.66 4.12 4.19
CA HIS A 127 17.35 2.83 4.02
C HIS A 127 16.37 1.66 3.94
N SER A 128 15.26 1.70 4.69
CA SER A 128 14.27 0.63 4.68
C SER A 128 13.48 0.57 3.36
N PHE A 129 13.14 1.70 2.79
CA PHE A 129 12.26 1.75 1.62
C PHE A 129 12.94 2.21 0.32
N ALA A 130 14.23 2.54 0.35
CA ALA A 130 14.93 3.20 -0.77
C ALA A 130 14.18 4.45 -1.29
N TRP A 131 13.51 5.15 -0.35
CA TRP A 131 12.68 6.32 -0.58
C TRP A 131 12.71 7.25 0.63
N THR A 132 12.91 8.54 0.40
CA THR A 132 12.97 9.55 1.47
C THR A 132 11.61 10.23 1.61
N PRO A 133 10.95 10.14 2.77
CA PRO A 133 9.66 10.80 2.98
C PRO A 133 9.83 12.31 3.00
N ILE A 134 8.82 13.00 2.49
CA ILE A 134 8.81 14.47 2.43
C ILE A 134 7.72 14.99 3.34
N ARG A 135 8.12 15.90 4.27
CA ARG A 135 7.14 16.66 5.06
C ARG A 135 6.33 17.56 4.14
N ARG A 136 5.02 17.49 4.24
CA ARG A 136 4.10 18.34 3.49
C ARG A 136 3.91 19.68 4.21
N ASP A 137 3.63 20.74 3.44
CA ASP A 137 3.18 22.01 4.00
C ASP A 137 1.75 21.84 4.55
N ASP A 138 1.50 22.27 5.79
CA ASP A 138 0.17 22.16 6.42
C ASP A 138 -0.91 22.91 5.64
N ALA A 139 -0.54 23.91 4.83
CA ALA A 139 -1.46 24.62 3.92
C ALA A 139 -2.17 23.67 2.92
N ILE A 140 -1.55 22.53 2.57
CA ILE A 140 -2.16 21.49 1.72
C ILE A 140 -3.34 20.85 2.44
N PHE A 141 -3.19 20.61 3.75
CA PHE A 141 -4.23 20.02 4.59
C PHE A 141 -5.36 21.02 4.86
N ASP A 142 -5.02 22.27 5.11
CA ASP A 142 -6.02 23.34 5.27
C ASP A 142 -6.85 23.52 3.98
N ALA A 143 -6.22 23.47 2.82
CA ALA A 143 -6.92 23.52 1.54
C ALA A 143 -7.83 22.29 1.32
N ALA A 144 -7.34 21.09 1.63
CA ALA A 144 -8.13 19.86 1.55
C ALA A 144 -9.33 19.88 2.51
N ALA A 145 -9.13 20.35 3.73
CA ALA A 145 -10.20 20.53 4.71
C ALA A 145 -11.26 21.54 4.22
N ALA A 146 -10.84 22.66 3.61
CA ALA A 146 -11.75 23.65 3.04
C ALA A 146 -12.55 23.10 1.84
N GLU A 147 -11.93 22.27 0.99
CA GLU A 147 -12.64 21.60 -0.12
C GLU A 147 -13.70 20.64 0.42
N ILE A 148 -13.39 19.85 1.45
CA ILE A 148 -14.35 18.95 2.11
C ILE A 148 -15.47 19.76 2.75
N ASP A 149 -15.13 20.85 3.45
CA ASP A 149 -16.10 21.73 4.10
C ASP A 149 -17.13 22.32 3.11
N ALA A 150 -16.68 22.70 1.94
CA ALA A 150 -17.54 23.21 0.87
C ALA A 150 -18.49 22.16 0.26
N LEU A 151 -18.11 20.88 0.30
CA LEU A 151 -18.92 19.78 -0.22
C LEU A 151 -19.94 19.26 0.80
N LEU A 152 -19.71 19.47 2.11
CA LEU A 152 -20.57 18.96 3.17
C LEU A 152 -21.78 19.88 3.43
N PRO A 153 -22.97 19.32 3.64
CA PRO A 153 -24.15 20.12 4.03
C PRO A 153 -24.05 20.56 5.49
N GLY A 154 -24.81 21.61 5.83
CA GLY A 154 -24.97 22.10 7.21
C GLY A 154 -23.89 23.11 7.62
N SER A 155 -23.80 23.37 8.92
CA SER A 155 -22.88 24.34 9.53
C SER A 155 -22.33 23.75 10.84
N GLY A 156 -21.22 24.29 11.33
CA GLY A 156 -20.55 23.82 12.55
C GLY A 156 -19.17 23.23 12.27
N PRO A 157 -18.52 22.61 13.26
CA PRO A 157 -17.20 22.01 13.11
C PRO A 157 -17.14 21.00 11.97
N LEU A 158 -16.07 21.05 11.17
CA LEU A 158 -15.90 20.17 10.01
C LEU A 158 -15.91 18.69 10.42
N ALA A 159 -15.21 18.33 11.50
CA ALA A 159 -15.13 16.96 11.98
C ALA A 159 -16.52 16.38 12.34
N ASP A 160 -17.39 17.17 12.96
CA ASP A 160 -18.74 16.72 13.35
C ASP A 160 -19.62 16.51 12.12
N ARG A 161 -19.53 17.43 11.14
CA ARG A 161 -20.29 17.34 9.87
C ARG A 161 -19.82 16.16 9.03
N LEU A 162 -18.49 15.92 9.02
CA LEU A 162 -17.89 14.80 8.33
C LEU A 162 -18.34 13.47 8.95
N ALA A 163 -18.30 13.34 10.27
CA ALA A 163 -18.79 12.16 10.97
C ALA A 163 -20.30 11.91 10.72
N ALA A 164 -21.11 12.96 10.76
CA ALA A 164 -22.55 12.87 10.45
C ALA A 164 -22.83 12.51 8.98
N TRP A 165 -21.97 12.95 8.05
CA TRP A 165 -22.01 12.54 6.64
C TRP A 165 -21.68 11.08 6.51
N ASP A 166 -20.55 10.64 7.09
CA ASP A 166 -20.03 9.28 7.01
C ASP A 166 -21.03 8.25 7.53
N ALA A 167 -21.67 8.53 8.67
CA ALA A 167 -22.67 7.65 9.25
C ALA A 167 -23.88 7.34 8.33
N ARG A 168 -24.14 8.17 7.34
CA ARG A 168 -25.22 7.94 6.34
C ARG A 168 -24.85 6.87 5.30
N PHE A 169 -23.56 6.58 5.16
CA PHE A 169 -23.02 5.70 4.13
C PHE A 169 -22.32 4.47 4.71
N GLU A 170 -22.56 4.18 5.99
CA GLU A 170 -22.09 2.96 6.65
C GLU A 170 -22.87 1.74 6.17
N VAL A 171 -22.17 0.68 5.84
CA VAL A 171 -22.75 -0.60 5.43
C VAL A 171 -23.03 -1.43 6.70
N ALA A 172 -24.25 -1.90 6.87
CA ALA A 172 -24.59 -2.77 8.00
C ALA A 172 -23.79 -4.09 7.94
N VAL A 173 -23.29 -4.54 9.08
CA VAL A 173 -22.36 -5.70 9.16
C VAL A 173 -22.96 -6.96 8.55
N ASP A 174 -24.26 -7.20 8.70
CA ASP A 174 -24.99 -8.33 8.13
C ASP A 174 -25.10 -8.27 6.59
N ARG A 175 -24.85 -7.09 5.99
CA ARG A 175 -24.85 -6.86 4.54
C ARG A 175 -23.47 -6.98 3.90
N LEU A 176 -22.41 -6.81 4.69
CA LEU A 176 -21.03 -6.86 4.20
C LEU A 176 -20.73 -8.09 3.35
N PRO A 177 -21.06 -9.34 3.77
CA PRO A 177 -20.70 -10.50 2.96
C PRO A 177 -21.26 -10.45 1.53
N THR A 178 -22.53 -10.09 1.39
CA THR A 178 -23.19 -10.00 0.07
C THR A 178 -22.56 -8.92 -0.83
N VAL A 179 -22.22 -7.77 -0.24
CA VAL A 179 -21.59 -6.66 -1.00
C VAL A 179 -20.16 -7.01 -1.38
N ILE A 180 -19.40 -7.60 -0.45
CA ILE A 180 -18.02 -8.03 -0.66
C ILE A 180 -17.94 -9.08 -1.77
N ASP A 181 -18.74 -10.13 -1.70
CA ASP A 181 -18.74 -11.19 -2.73
C ASP A 181 -19.02 -10.62 -4.13
N TRP A 182 -19.94 -9.68 -4.21
CA TRP A 182 -20.27 -9.01 -5.46
C TRP A 182 -19.13 -8.12 -5.96
N LEU A 183 -18.49 -7.30 -5.07
CA LEU A 183 -17.34 -6.46 -5.42
C LEU A 183 -16.16 -7.32 -5.90
N VAL A 184 -15.83 -8.38 -5.17
CA VAL A 184 -14.77 -9.33 -5.56
C VAL A 184 -15.03 -9.90 -6.94
N GLY A 185 -16.26 -10.36 -7.22
CA GLY A 185 -16.63 -10.90 -8.53
C GLY A 185 -16.50 -9.85 -9.65
N ARG A 186 -16.94 -8.62 -9.41
CA ARG A 186 -16.82 -7.50 -10.35
C ARG A 186 -15.35 -7.15 -10.62
N PHE A 187 -14.57 -6.94 -9.58
CA PHE A 187 -13.16 -6.55 -9.70
C PHE A 187 -12.30 -7.65 -10.32
N ARG A 188 -12.56 -8.92 -9.95
CA ARG A 188 -11.95 -10.07 -10.61
C ARG A 188 -12.21 -10.09 -12.11
N SER A 189 -13.45 -9.82 -12.52
CA SER A 189 -13.82 -9.77 -13.93
C SER A 189 -13.05 -8.66 -14.68
N THR A 190 -13.00 -7.45 -14.11
CA THR A 190 -12.25 -6.32 -14.68
C THR A 190 -10.75 -6.63 -14.75
N ALA A 191 -10.17 -7.12 -13.67
CA ALA A 191 -8.75 -7.48 -13.61
C ALA A 191 -8.39 -8.60 -14.61
N SER A 192 -9.28 -9.57 -14.81
CA SER A 192 -9.11 -10.62 -15.81
C SER A 192 -8.97 -10.07 -17.24
N VAL A 193 -9.71 -9.03 -17.55
CA VAL A 193 -9.65 -8.36 -18.88
C VAL A 193 -8.39 -7.52 -19.03
N LEU A 194 -8.01 -6.77 -17.98
CA LEU A 194 -6.90 -5.83 -18.05
C LEU A 194 -5.54 -6.49 -17.90
N PHE A 195 -5.43 -7.48 -17.00
CA PHE A 195 -4.14 -8.04 -16.55
C PHE A 195 -4.04 -9.55 -16.73
N GLY A 196 -5.15 -10.22 -17.06
CA GLY A 196 -5.24 -11.67 -16.97
C GLY A 196 -5.22 -12.16 -15.51
N LEU A 197 -5.43 -13.46 -15.34
CA LEU A 197 -5.37 -14.11 -14.04
C LEU A 197 -4.50 -15.36 -14.14
N PRO A 198 -3.66 -15.66 -13.13
CA PRO A 198 -2.96 -16.96 -13.08
C PRO A 198 -3.98 -18.11 -13.01
N ASN A 199 -3.70 -19.19 -13.72
CA ASN A 199 -4.65 -20.30 -13.77
C ASN A 199 -4.77 -21.01 -12.41
N GLY A 200 -5.97 -21.02 -11.83
CA GLY A 200 -6.25 -21.65 -10.55
C GLY A 200 -6.06 -20.75 -9.34
N GLU A 201 -5.89 -19.43 -9.56
CA GLU A 201 -5.93 -18.48 -8.45
C GLU A 201 -7.30 -18.48 -7.76
N ASP A 202 -7.30 -18.27 -6.44
CA ASP A 202 -8.50 -18.29 -5.62
C ASP A 202 -8.29 -17.49 -4.33
N LEU A 203 -9.35 -16.91 -3.80
CA LEU A 203 -9.30 -16.23 -2.51
C LEU A 203 -10.58 -16.48 -1.70
N ARG A 204 -10.45 -16.26 -0.39
CA ARG A 204 -11.60 -16.25 0.52
C ARG A 204 -11.57 -14.98 1.36
N VAL A 205 -12.74 -14.37 1.54
CA VAL A 205 -12.89 -13.21 2.41
C VAL A 205 -13.62 -13.61 3.69
N SER A 206 -13.15 -13.10 4.83
CA SER A 206 -13.74 -13.29 6.16
C SER A 206 -13.91 -11.95 6.86
N LEU A 207 -14.94 -11.84 7.70
CA LEU A 207 -15.11 -10.72 8.62
C LEU A 207 -14.48 -11.10 9.97
N VAL A 208 -13.69 -10.17 10.52
CA VAL A 208 -12.99 -10.38 11.80
C VAL A 208 -13.18 -9.17 12.72
N THR A 209 -12.82 -9.35 13.99
CA THR A 209 -12.77 -8.30 15.02
C THR A 209 -11.46 -8.36 15.78
N ASP A 210 -11.18 -7.37 16.62
CA ASP A 210 -10.01 -7.30 17.50
C ASP A 210 -8.69 -7.31 16.70
N ARG A 211 -8.64 -6.49 15.62
CA ARG A 211 -7.47 -6.34 14.78
C ARG A 211 -7.02 -4.87 14.72
N PRO A 212 -5.69 -4.61 14.60
CA PRO A 212 -5.17 -3.25 14.49
C PRO A 212 -5.33 -2.62 13.10
N TRP A 213 -5.70 -3.39 12.09
CA TRP A 213 -5.84 -3.01 10.68
C TRP A 213 -7.30 -3.09 10.21
N SER A 214 -7.62 -2.46 9.07
CA SER A 214 -8.97 -2.45 8.48
C SER A 214 -9.21 -3.62 7.52
N GLY A 215 -8.19 -3.97 6.72
CA GLY A 215 -8.14 -5.12 5.83
C GLY A 215 -6.77 -5.78 5.93
N TYR A 216 -6.68 -7.04 5.54
CA TYR A 216 -5.43 -7.78 5.52
C TYR A 216 -5.50 -8.94 4.53
N ASN A 217 -4.51 -9.03 3.66
CA ASN A 217 -4.33 -10.16 2.75
C ASN A 217 -3.24 -11.09 3.27
N ALA A 218 -3.62 -12.25 3.74
CA ALA A 218 -2.70 -13.34 4.05
C ALA A 218 -2.51 -14.22 2.82
N TYR A 219 -1.36 -14.12 2.16
CA TYR A 219 -1.04 -14.94 1.00
C TYR A 219 -0.47 -16.30 1.42
N ASP A 220 -1.23 -17.38 1.13
CA ASP A 220 -0.89 -18.75 1.56
C ASP A 220 0.01 -19.49 0.56
N GLY A 221 0.32 -18.89 -0.59
CA GLY A 221 0.95 -19.58 -1.71
C GLY A 221 -0.02 -20.54 -2.43
N GLY A 222 0.44 -21.08 -3.55
CA GLY A 222 -0.40 -21.88 -4.42
C GLY A 222 -1.50 -21.05 -5.09
N LEU A 223 -1.22 -19.79 -5.34
CA LEU A 223 -2.08 -18.78 -5.95
C LEU A 223 -3.34 -18.49 -5.10
N ARG A 224 -3.21 -18.53 -3.76
CA ARG A 224 -4.35 -18.40 -2.84
C ARG A 224 -4.11 -17.38 -1.76
N SER A 225 -5.15 -16.60 -1.47
CA SER A 225 -5.20 -15.67 -0.34
C SER A 225 -6.36 -15.94 0.60
N ARG A 226 -6.15 -15.56 1.86
CA ARG A 226 -7.21 -15.30 2.84
C ARG A 226 -7.23 -13.79 3.08
N VAL A 227 -8.38 -13.19 2.84
CA VAL A 227 -8.58 -11.75 3.06
C VAL A 227 -9.48 -11.58 4.27
N ASP A 228 -9.00 -10.83 5.25
CA ASP A 228 -9.76 -10.50 6.45
C ASP A 228 -10.16 -9.04 6.42
N ILE A 229 -11.43 -8.73 6.67
CA ILE A 229 -11.96 -7.37 6.79
C ILE A 229 -12.39 -7.16 8.24
N ASN A 230 -11.79 -6.18 8.89
CA ASN A 230 -12.05 -5.87 10.30
C ASN A 230 -13.32 -5.02 10.44
N THR A 231 -14.23 -5.45 11.30
CA THR A 231 -15.52 -4.81 11.56
C THR A 231 -15.62 -4.13 12.94
N ASP A 232 -14.50 -3.86 13.60
CA ASP A 232 -14.48 -3.12 14.87
C ASP A 232 -15.02 -1.69 14.75
N LEU A 233 -14.82 -1.10 13.59
CA LEU A 233 -15.34 0.23 13.26
C LEU A 233 -16.35 0.11 12.12
N PRO A 234 -17.33 1.03 12.07
CA PRO A 234 -18.24 1.11 10.92
C PRO A 234 -17.48 1.29 9.61
N ILE A 235 -17.91 0.56 8.57
CA ILE A 235 -17.29 0.61 7.24
C ILE A 235 -18.20 1.37 6.31
N ARG A 236 -17.71 2.47 5.75
CA ARG A 236 -18.43 3.22 4.71
C ARG A 236 -18.38 2.48 3.37
N ALA A 237 -19.42 2.66 2.57
CA ALA A 237 -19.49 2.03 1.25
C ALA A 237 -18.26 2.33 0.36
N ALA A 238 -17.77 3.57 0.37
CA ALA A 238 -16.57 3.93 -0.39
C ALA A 238 -15.29 3.25 0.15
N ASP A 239 -15.13 3.20 1.49
CA ASP A 239 -13.98 2.52 2.09
C ASP A 239 -14.02 1.01 1.84
N LEU A 240 -15.23 0.42 1.79
CA LEU A 240 -15.39 -0.99 1.44
C LEU A 240 -14.94 -1.28 0.00
N VAL A 241 -15.29 -0.40 -0.94
CA VAL A 241 -14.85 -0.49 -2.35
C VAL A 241 -13.33 -0.42 -2.42
N ASP A 242 -12.71 0.58 -1.76
CA ASP A 242 -11.27 0.76 -1.72
C ASP A 242 -10.59 -0.47 -1.09
N THR A 243 -11.05 -0.92 0.08
CA THR A 243 -10.45 -2.05 0.81
C THR A 243 -10.56 -3.35 0.00
N VAL A 244 -11.71 -3.63 -0.61
CA VAL A 244 -11.86 -4.86 -1.42
C VAL A 244 -10.95 -4.82 -2.65
N ALA A 245 -10.81 -3.69 -3.34
CA ALA A 245 -9.89 -3.57 -4.47
C ALA A 245 -8.43 -3.72 -4.02
N HIS A 246 -8.06 -3.11 -2.89
CA HIS A 246 -6.72 -3.15 -2.30
C HIS A 246 -6.30 -4.56 -1.92
N GLU A 247 -7.16 -5.29 -1.21
CA GLU A 247 -6.82 -6.63 -0.70
C GLU A 247 -6.99 -7.73 -1.75
N THR A 248 -7.81 -7.49 -2.80
CA THR A 248 -8.15 -8.54 -3.77
C THR A 248 -7.69 -8.22 -5.19
N TYR A 249 -8.54 -7.61 -6.05
CA TYR A 249 -8.28 -7.35 -7.47
C TYR A 249 -8.44 -5.86 -7.82
N PRO A 250 -7.41 -5.27 -8.46
CA PRO A 250 -6.11 -5.81 -8.84
C PRO A 250 -5.01 -5.60 -7.79
N GLY A 251 -5.35 -5.54 -6.49
CA GLY A 251 -4.44 -5.31 -5.40
C GLY A 251 -3.59 -6.53 -5.00
N HIS A 252 -3.34 -6.69 -3.69
CA HIS A 252 -2.38 -7.64 -3.13
C HIS A 252 -2.57 -9.09 -3.57
N HIS A 253 -3.83 -9.59 -3.62
CA HIS A 253 -4.05 -10.97 -4.07
C HIS A 253 -3.53 -11.19 -5.48
N LEU A 254 -3.92 -10.33 -6.43
CA LEU A 254 -3.49 -10.49 -7.82
C LEU A 254 -1.99 -10.29 -7.99
N GLU A 255 -1.41 -9.33 -7.26
CA GLU A 255 0.04 -9.10 -7.23
C GLU A 255 0.79 -10.36 -6.81
N HIS A 256 0.46 -10.91 -5.64
CA HIS A 256 1.15 -12.09 -5.12
C HIS A 256 0.94 -13.31 -5.99
N ALA A 257 -0.27 -13.51 -6.52
CA ALA A 257 -0.56 -14.62 -7.41
C ALA A 257 0.26 -14.53 -8.72
N TRP A 258 0.39 -13.36 -9.33
CA TRP A 258 1.23 -13.19 -10.50
C TRP A 258 2.73 -13.30 -10.18
N LYS A 259 3.20 -12.72 -9.07
CA LYS A 259 4.60 -12.87 -8.64
C LYS A 259 4.95 -14.33 -8.35
N GLU A 260 4.06 -15.10 -7.71
CA GLU A 260 4.28 -16.54 -7.54
C GLU A 260 4.36 -17.25 -8.88
N ALA A 261 3.40 -17.03 -9.78
CA ALA A 261 3.35 -17.72 -11.08
C ALA A 261 4.56 -17.37 -11.95
N ASP A 262 4.97 -16.11 -11.98
CA ASP A 262 5.99 -15.60 -12.90
C ASP A 262 7.39 -15.63 -12.31
N LEU A 263 7.59 -14.98 -11.16
CA LEU A 263 8.93 -14.83 -10.60
C LEU A 263 9.39 -16.16 -9.98
N VAL A 264 8.56 -16.76 -9.15
CA VAL A 264 8.91 -18.03 -8.50
C VAL A 264 8.76 -19.19 -9.48
N GLY A 265 7.58 -19.34 -10.10
CA GLY A 265 7.27 -20.51 -10.92
C GLY A 265 7.99 -20.57 -12.24
N ARG A 266 8.02 -19.48 -13.03
CA ARG A 266 8.62 -19.47 -14.36
C ARG A 266 10.09 -19.07 -14.36
N GLN A 267 10.51 -18.11 -13.52
CA GLN A 267 11.86 -17.56 -13.52
C GLN A 267 12.76 -18.17 -12.43
N GLY A 268 12.21 -18.92 -11.48
CA GLY A 268 12.97 -19.53 -10.39
C GLY A 268 13.52 -18.52 -9.37
N ARG A 269 12.95 -17.30 -9.32
CA ARG A 269 13.35 -16.23 -8.39
C ARG A 269 12.70 -16.50 -7.01
N LEU A 270 13.24 -17.47 -6.30
CA LEU A 270 12.63 -17.98 -5.08
C LEU A 270 12.59 -16.95 -3.96
N GLU A 271 13.45 -15.94 -3.95
CA GLU A 271 13.39 -14.82 -3.01
C GLU A 271 12.04 -14.12 -3.00
N SER A 272 11.29 -14.12 -4.11
CA SER A 272 9.94 -13.56 -4.19
C SER A 272 8.88 -14.41 -3.48
N SER A 273 9.23 -15.57 -2.92
CA SER A 273 8.35 -16.32 -2.04
C SER A 273 8.35 -15.82 -0.58
N LEU A 274 9.21 -14.85 -0.27
CA LEU A 274 9.30 -14.21 1.04
C LEU A 274 8.77 -12.79 0.94
N ILE A 275 7.58 -12.55 1.46
CA ILE A 275 6.93 -11.24 1.52
C ILE A 275 7.40 -10.55 2.79
N LEU A 276 8.03 -9.39 2.66
CA LEU A 276 8.61 -8.65 3.77
C LEU A 276 7.99 -7.27 3.93
N LEU A 277 7.59 -6.93 5.14
CA LEU A 277 7.25 -5.56 5.52
C LEU A 277 8.52 -4.70 5.65
N ASN A 278 8.35 -3.39 5.66
CA ASN A 278 9.44 -2.40 5.84
C ASN A 278 10.63 -2.61 4.89
N THR A 279 10.32 -2.90 3.63
CA THR A 279 11.30 -3.05 2.54
C THR A 279 10.90 -2.24 1.31
N PRO A 280 11.82 -2.02 0.34
CA PRO A 280 11.50 -1.28 -0.87
C PRO A 280 10.36 -1.89 -1.69
N GLU A 281 10.23 -3.22 -1.72
CA GLU A 281 9.11 -3.89 -2.40
C GLU A 281 7.78 -3.56 -1.74
N CYS A 282 7.73 -3.53 -0.41
CA CYS A 282 6.53 -3.19 0.34
C CYS A 282 5.96 -1.81 -0.05
N LEU A 283 6.82 -0.79 -0.25
CA LEU A 283 6.36 0.53 -0.70
C LEU A 283 5.73 0.49 -2.11
N ILE A 284 6.29 -0.30 -3.02
CA ILE A 284 5.74 -0.48 -4.38
C ILE A 284 4.42 -1.26 -4.32
N SER A 285 4.36 -2.33 -3.53
CA SER A 285 3.18 -3.18 -3.33
C SER A 285 2.01 -2.37 -2.77
N GLU A 286 2.24 -1.55 -1.74
CA GLU A 286 1.21 -0.67 -1.19
C GLU A 286 0.75 0.40 -2.18
N GLY A 287 1.69 0.99 -2.94
CA GLY A 287 1.35 1.93 -4.00
C GLY A 287 0.49 1.31 -5.10
N LEU A 288 0.78 0.08 -5.48
CA LEU A 288 -0.03 -0.73 -6.39
C LEU A 288 -1.43 -0.94 -5.82
N ALA A 289 -1.53 -1.42 -4.58
CA ALA A 289 -2.80 -1.79 -3.96
C ALA A 289 -3.72 -0.57 -3.75
N VAL A 290 -3.18 0.57 -3.30
CA VAL A 290 -3.93 1.84 -3.16
C VAL A 290 -4.48 2.33 -4.50
N LEU A 291 -3.72 2.17 -5.60
CA LEU A 291 -4.15 2.60 -6.93
C LEU A 291 -4.99 1.55 -7.65
N GLY A 292 -5.06 0.34 -7.13
CA GLY A 292 -5.82 -0.76 -7.74
C GLY A 292 -7.27 -0.42 -8.00
N VAL A 293 -7.93 0.32 -7.11
CA VAL A 293 -9.32 0.74 -7.25
C VAL A 293 -9.58 1.54 -8.55
N GLU A 294 -8.61 2.35 -9.00
CA GLU A 294 -8.74 3.16 -10.23
C GLU A 294 -8.72 2.31 -11.51
N PHE A 295 -8.19 1.08 -11.42
CA PHE A 295 -8.23 0.09 -12.50
C PHE A 295 -9.42 -0.88 -12.34
N ALA A 296 -9.85 -1.13 -11.10
CA ALA A 296 -11.04 -1.91 -10.81
C ALA A 296 -12.33 -1.19 -11.23
N THR A 297 -12.33 0.15 -11.14
CA THR A 297 -13.48 1.01 -11.44
C THR A 297 -13.00 2.25 -12.18
N PRO A 298 -13.31 2.39 -13.49
CA PRO A 298 -13.03 3.61 -14.23
C PRO A 298 -13.67 4.84 -13.55
N PRO A 299 -13.04 6.03 -13.62
CA PRO A 299 -13.55 7.24 -12.95
C PRO A 299 -14.99 7.65 -13.31
N ASP A 300 -15.41 7.36 -14.52
CA ASP A 300 -16.79 7.62 -14.99
C ASP A 300 -17.82 6.61 -14.48
N GLU A 301 -17.39 5.50 -13.89
CA GLU A 301 -18.24 4.47 -13.27
C GLU A 301 -18.32 4.57 -11.74
N GLU A 302 -17.46 5.36 -11.07
CA GLU A 302 -17.35 5.39 -9.60
C GLU A 302 -18.67 5.76 -8.91
N VAL A 303 -19.39 6.76 -9.45
CA VAL A 303 -20.68 7.18 -8.90
C VAL A 303 -21.71 6.07 -9.02
N ASP A 304 -21.80 5.43 -10.20
CA ASP A 304 -22.75 4.35 -10.45
C ASP A 304 -22.43 3.11 -9.61
N LEU A 305 -21.13 2.81 -9.41
CA LEU A 305 -20.69 1.74 -8.51
C LEU A 305 -21.16 1.99 -7.06
N LEU A 306 -20.97 3.20 -6.54
CA LEU A 306 -21.41 3.52 -5.17
C LEU A 306 -22.94 3.44 -5.03
N VAL A 307 -23.70 3.91 -6.02
CA VAL A 307 -25.16 3.75 -6.02
C VAL A 307 -25.55 2.27 -5.98
N GLU A 308 -24.88 1.42 -6.77
CA GLU A 308 -25.13 -0.03 -6.76
C GLU A 308 -24.75 -0.68 -5.42
N VAL A 309 -23.67 -0.23 -4.77
CA VAL A 309 -23.30 -0.65 -3.40
C VAL A 309 -24.41 -0.27 -2.43
N TYR A 310 -24.95 0.95 -2.47
CA TYR A 310 -26.04 1.39 -1.59
C TYR A 310 -27.30 0.51 -1.76
N GLU A 311 -27.65 0.19 -3.02
CA GLU A 311 -28.79 -0.67 -3.32
C GLU A 311 -28.58 -2.09 -2.77
N ARG A 312 -27.42 -2.70 -3.00
CA ARG A 312 -27.10 -4.06 -2.56
C ARG A 312 -26.98 -4.18 -1.05
N ALA A 313 -26.42 -3.15 -0.40
CA ALA A 313 -26.37 -3.04 1.04
C ALA A 313 -27.75 -2.77 1.68
N GLY A 314 -28.77 -2.46 0.89
CA GLY A 314 -30.10 -2.12 1.41
C GLY A 314 -30.11 -0.83 2.22
N MET A 315 -29.25 0.12 1.89
CA MET A 315 -29.12 1.39 2.62
C MET A 315 -30.35 2.26 2.44
N ALA A 316 -30.74 2.99 3.48
CA ALA A 316 -31.94 3.82 3.45
C ALA A 316 -31.93 4.86 2.31
N ILE A 317 -30.75 5.40 1.97
CA ILE A 317 -30.58 6.39 0.89
C ILE A 317 -30.92 5.80 -0.49
N ALA A 318 -30.78 4.49 -0.70
CA ALA A 318 -31.10 3.84 -1.95
C ALA A 318 -32.62 3.85 -2.29
N SER A 319 -33.48 4.14 -1.31
CA SER A 319 -34.92 4.29 -1.55
C SER A 319 -35.27 5.51 -2.39
N ASP A 320 -34.41 6.52 -2.44
CA ASP A 320 -34.47 7.69 -3.32
C ASP A 320 -33.25 7.72 -4.24
N ARG A 321 -33.45 7.35 -5.50
CA ARG A 321 -32.39 7.27 -6.50
C ARG A 321 -31.67 8.61 -6.72
N GLY A 322 -32.40 9.75 -6.63
CA GLY A 322 -31.81 11.08 -6.76
C GLY A 322 -30.88 11.39 -5.60
N ALA A 323 -31.33 11.13 -4.36
CA ALA A 323 -30.54 11.30 -3.16
C ALA A 323 -29.32 10.34 -3.11
N ALA A 324 -29.49 9.10 -3.56
CA ALA A 324 -28.39 8.13 -3.65
C ALA A 324 -27.28 8.60 -4.60
N ARG A 325 -27.68 9.09 -5.78
CA ARG A 325 -26.73 9.61 -6.78
C ARG A 325 -26.03 10.87 -6.29
N GLU A 326 -26.77 11.85 -5.74
CA GLU A 326 -26.17 13.05 -5.14
C GLU A 326 -25.18 12.70 -4.02
N GLY A 327 -25.56 11.74 -3.17
CA GLY A 327 -24.69 11.22 -2.11
C GLY A 327 -23.40 10.59 -2.64
N ALA A 328 -23.50 9.78 -3.69
CA ALA A 328 -22.36 9.16 -4.36
C ALA A 328 -21.46 10.22 -5.04
N GLU A 329 -22.03 11.17 -5.78
CA GLU A 329 -21.29 12.26 -6.44
C GLU A 329 -20.49 13.10 -5.42
N ARG A 330 -21.08 13.43 -4.28
CA ARG A 330 -20.37 14.15 -3.22
C ARG A 330 -19.28 13.29 -2.57
N THR A 331 -19.54 12.01 -2.36
CA THR A 331 -18.55 11.07 -1.81
C THR A 331 -17.34 10.96 -2.73
N VAL A 332 -17.56 10.77 -4.03
CA VAL A 332 -16.49 10.75 -5.06
C VAL A 332 -15.73 12.07 -5.09
N ALA A 333 -16.44 13.22 -5.06
CA ALA A 333 -15.80 14.54 -5.04
C ALA A 333 -14.90 14.75 -3.80
N MET A 334 -15.20 14.09 -2.67
CA MET A 334 -14.39 14.16 -1.45
C MET A 334 -13.20 13.18 -1.44
N THR A 335 -13.10 12.21 -2.36
CA THR A 335 -12.05 11.18 -2.34
C THR A 335 -10.65 11.78 -2.34
N MET A 336 -10.33 12.61 -3.32
CA MET A 336 -8.99 13.22 -3.40
C MET A 336 -8.69 14.21 -2.27
N PRO A 337 -9.61 15.11 -1.86
CA PRO A 337 -9.40 15.92 -0.66
C PRO A 337 -9.15 15.10 0.60
N ARG A 338 -9.88 13.99 0.82
CA ARG A 338 -9.67 13.10 1.97
C ARG A 338 -8.31 12.40 1.92
N ARG A 339 -7.87 11.92 0.74
CA ARG A 339 -6.53 11.33 0.56
C ARG A 339 -5.45 12.33 0.91
N ARG A 340 -5.54 13.58 0.42
CA ARG A 340 -4.60 14.64 0.80
C ARG A 340 -4.61 14.93 2.30
N LEU A 341 -5.77 14.99 2.93
CA LEU A 341 -5.89 15.21 4.37
C LEU A 341 -5.25 14.06 5.17
N ALA A 342 -5.38 12.82 4.67
CA ALA A 342 -4.78 11.64 5.29
C ALA A 342 -3.23 11.65 5.27
N GLU A 343 -2.59 12.40 4.36
CA GLU A 343 -1.13 12.59 4.36
C GLU A 343 -0.62 13.31 5.64
N SER A 344 -1.50 13.95 6.41
CA SER A 344 -1.17 14.50 7.73
C SER A 344 -0.61 13.45 8.71
N ARG A 345 -0.90 12.15 8.50
CA ARG A 345 -0.29 11.05 9.26
C ARG A 345 1.21 10.94 9.04
N VAL A 346 1.68 11.22 7.82
CA VAL A 346 3.11 11.30 7.48
C VAL A 346 3.78 12.41 8.29
N ASN A 347 3.19 13.61 8.31
CA ASN A 347 3.70 14.71 9.11
C ASN A 347 3.66 14.39 10.60
N ALA A 348 2.58 13.76 11.10
CA ALA A 348 2.47 13.35 12.50
C ALA A 348 3.60 12.41 12.92
N ALA A 349 3.94 11.42 12.08
CA ALA A 349 5.07 10.52 12.33
C ALA A 349 6.41 11.25 12.34
N LEU A 350 6.63 12.19 11.42
CA LEU A 350 7.84 13.04 11.43
C LEU A 350 7.91 13.94 12.65
N ILE A 351 6.80 14.56 13.06
CA ILE A 351 6.69 15.37 14.27
C ILE A 351 7.01 14.52 15.52
N ARG A 352 6.48 13.32 15.58
CA ARG A 352 6.67 12.40 16.72
C ARG A 352 8.09 11.90 16.82
N HIS A 353 8.67 11.42 15.74
CA HIS A 353 9.92 10.66 15.76
C HIS A 353 11.16 11.46 15.33
N SER A 354 11.01 12.48 14.48
CA SER A 354 12.12 13.36 14.08
C SER A 354 12.23 14.60 14.95
N ASP A 355 11.07 15.25 15.24
CA ASP A 355 11.08 16.51 16.00
C ASP A 355 11.02 16.26 17.51
N GLY A 356 10.68 15.03 17.95
CA GLY A 356 10.62 14.64 19.35
C GLY A 356 9.38 15.20 20.08
N ALA A 357 8.29 15.46 19.36
CA ALA A 357 7.04 15.89 19.97
C ALA A 357 6.49 14.83 20.94
N SER A 358 5.80 15.27 22.00
CA SER A 358 5.13 14.34 22.91
C SER A 358 3.94 13.65 22.25
N HIS A 359 3.46 12.56 22.86
CA HIS A 359 2.21 11.89 22.49
C HIS A 359 1.05 12.89 22.35
N ASP A 360 0.80 13.71 23.39
CA ASP A 360 -0.29 14.69 23.40
C ASP A 360 -0.15 15.76 22.31
N GLN A 361 1.07 16.21 22.02
CA GLN A 361 1.31 17.19 20.95
C GLN A 361 1.00 16.57 19.57
N THR A 362 1.39 15.34 19.35
CA THR A 362 1.12 14.62 18.08
C THR A 362 -0.36 14.30 17.94
N LEU A 363 -1.02 13.90 19.03
CA LEU A 363 -2.47 13.67 19.05
C LEU A 363 -3.23 14.94 18.69
N ALA A 364 -2.86 16.07 19.32
CA ALA A 364 -3.45 17.39 19.01
C ALA A 364 -3.23 17.80 17.55
N TYR A 365 -2.09 17.45 16.96
CA TYR A 365 -1.81 17.69 15.54
C TYR A 365 -2.76 16.88 14.65
N LEU A 366 -2.90 15.58 14.90
CA LEU A 366 -3.81 14.70 14.14
C LEU A 366 -5.27 15.18 14.22
N GLN A 367 -5.72 15.61 15.40
CA GLN A 367 -7.09 16.12 15.59
C GLN A 367 -7.30 17.46 14.87
N ARG A 368 -6.36 18.39 14.99
CA ARG A 368 -6.50 19.75 14.45
C ARG A 368 -6.24 19.81 12.95
N VAL A 369 -5.15 19.21 12.48
CA VAL A 369 -4.73 19.27 11.08
C VAL A 369 -5.36 18.13 10.27
N GLY A 370 -5.31 16.91 10.79
CA GLY A 370 -5.89 15.74 10.13
C GLY A 370 -7.43 15.66 10.23
N GLN A 371 -8.08 16.52 11.05
CA GLN A 371 -9.52 16.53 11.30
C GLN A 371 -10.06 15.19 11.82
N TYR A 372 -9.18 14.37 12.45
CA TYR A 372 -9.58 13.07 12.96
C TYR A 372 -10.38 13.19 14.27
N PRO A 373 -11.49 12.44 14.42
CA PRO A 373 -12.17 12.28 15.71
C PRO A 373 -11.19 11.72 16.75
N PRO A 374 -11.37 12.06 18.05
CA PRO A 374 -10.41 11.68 19.10
C PRO A 374 -10.02 10.21 19.12
N GLN A 375 -11.00 9.30 19.02
CA GLN A 375 -10.76 7.85 19.06
C GLN A 375 -9.93 7.37 17.85
N LEU A 376 -10.19 7.92 16.65
CA LEU A 376 -9.44 7.55 15.46
C LEU A 376 -8.04 8.15 15.49
N ALA A 377 -7.88 9.40 15.97
CA ALA A 377 -6.58 10.03 16.15
C ALA A 377 -5.68 9.23 17.11
N GLU A 378 -6.25 8.69 18.20
CA GLU A 378 -5.54 7.82 19.13
C GLU A 378 -5.06 6.54 18.45
N LYS A 379 -5.93 5.83 17.72
CA LYS A 379 -5.55 4.62 16.97
C LYS A 379 -4.45 4.88 15.94
N ILE A 380 -4.51 6.03 15.24
CA ILE A 380 -3.47 6.42 14.29
C ILE A 380 -2.15 6.66 15.02
N LEU A 381 -2.18 7.30 16.18
CA LEU A 381 -0.98 7.57 16.96
C LEU A 381 -0.39 6.29 17.57
N GLU A 382 -1.24 5.38 18.09
CA GLU A 382 -0.81 4.05 18.51
C GLU A 382 -0.08 3.30 17.37
N PHE A 383 -0.61 3.35 16.15
CA PHE A 383 0.04 2.76 14.97
C PHE A 383 1.39 3.42 14.67
N ILE A 384 1.47 4.76 14.71
CA ILE A 384 2.71 5.52 14.52
C ILE A 384 3.77 5.16 15.58
N GLU A 385 3.37 4.84 16.80
CA GLU A 385 4.28 4.56 17.92
C GLU A 385 4.72 3.09 18.02
N GLN A 386 4.06 2.16 17.33
CA GLN A 386 4.44 0.74 17.34
C GLN A 386 5.77 0.51 16.62
N PRO A 387 6.66 -0.34 17.13
CA PRO A 387 8.00 -0.56 16.56
C PRO A 387 8.00 -0.94 15.08
N LEU A 388 7.11 -1.84 14.65
CA LEU A 388 7.01 -2.29 13.26
C LEU A 388 6.36 -1.24 12.36
N SER A 389 5.32 -0.56 12.87
CA SER A 389 4.50 0.35 12.07
C SER A 389 5.05 1.78 11.99
N ARG A 390 5.98 2.16 12.89
CA ARG A 390 6.53 3.51 12.95
C ARG A 390 7.20 3.96 11.65
N THR A 391 7.83 3.05 10.93
CA THR A 391 8.39 3.30 9.61
C THR A 391 7.43 2.95 8.48
N TYR A 392 6.46 2.08 8.74
CA TYR A 392 5.49 1.62 7.75
C TYR A 392 4.44 2.69 7.37
N VAL A 393 4.10 3.61 8.26
CA VAL A 393 3.06 4.63 8.04
C VAL A 393 3.21 5.42 6.73
N PHE A 394 4.41 5.47 6.18
CA PHE A 394 4.72 6.20 4.93
C PHE A 394 4.32 5.46 3.66
N VAL A 395 4.28 4.11 3.69
CA VAL A 395 4.18 3.29 2.47
C VAL A 395 2.91 3.56 1.66
N TYR A 396 1.79 3.81 2.34
CA TYR A 396 0.51 4.07 1.69
C TYR A 396 0.56 5.34 0.83
N HIS A 397 1.02 6.45 1.41
CA HIS A 397 1.03 7.74 0.71
C HIS A 397 2.22 7.90 -0.22
N GLU A 398 3.41 7.56 0.24
CA GLU A 398 4.60 7.69 -0.59
C GLU A 398 4.59 6.68 -1.74
N GLY A 399 4.07 5.47 -1.51
CA GLY A 399 3.85 4.46 -2.55
C GLY A 399 2.82 4.92 -3.58
N GLU A 400 1.66 5.44 -3.13
CA GLU A 400 0.65 6.03 -4.02
C GLU A 400 1.24 7.15 -4.87
N VAL A 401 1.92 8.13 -4.26
CA VAL A 401 2.49 9.28 -4.97
C VAL A 401 3.52 8.83 -6.00
N LEU A 402 4.40 7.91 -5.63
CA LEU A 402 5.44 7.41 -6.52
C LEU A 402 4.85 6.67 -7.72
N VAL A 403 3.98 5.69 -7.46
CA VAL A 403 3.38 4.85 -8.51
C VAL A 403 2.43 5.67 -9.38
N ARG A 404 1.62 6.57 -8.81
CA ARG A 404 0.76 7.50 -9.57
C ARG A 404 1.56 8.33 -10.55
N ARG A 405 2.63 8.97 -10.11
CA ARG A 405 3.51 9.76 -11.00
C ARG A 405 4.12 8.90 -12.10
N TRP A 406 4.50 7.68 -11.78
CA TRP A 406 5.04 6.74 -12.75
C TRP A 406 4.00 6.32 -13.81
N LEU A 407 2.74 6.18 -13.42
CA LEU A 407 1.63 5.91 -14.36
C LEU A 407 1.28 7.15 -15.20
N GLU A 408 1.40 8.35 -14.64
CA GLU A 408 1.03 9.60 -15.32
C GLU A 408 2.03 10.06 -16.38
N VAL A 409 3.29 9.62 -16.33
CA VAL A 409 4.28 9.98 -17.39
C VAL A 409 4.07 9.24 -18.70
N VAL A 410 3.08 8.34 -18.80
CA VAL A 410 2.66 7.71 -20.04
C VAL A 410 1.22 8.10 -20.39
N PRO A 411 0.83 8.02 -21.69
CA PRO A 411 -0.55 8.25 -22.11
C PRO A 411 -1.54 7.34 -21.35
N ALA A 412 -2.76 7.82 -21.11
CA ALA A 412 -3.78 7.09 -20.36
C ALA A 412 -4.02 5.66 -20.86
N GLY A 413 -4.03 5.46 -22.19
CA GLY A 413 -4.21 4.13 -22.78
C GLY A 413 -3.06 3.14 -22.53
N GLU A 414 -1.88 3.60 -22.10
CA GLU A 414 -0.73 2.77 -21.79
C GLU A 414 -0.63 2.45 -20.29
N ARG A 415 -1.37 3.14 -19.44
CA ARG A 415 -1.32 2.99 -17.98
C ARG A 415 -1.66 1.57 -17.51
N PRO A 416 -2.66 0.87 -18.07
CA PRO A 416 -2.93 -0.52 -17.66
C PRO A 416 -1.75 -1.46 -17.93
N GLY A 417 -1.10 -1.34 -19.09
CA GLY A 417 0.11 -2.13 -19.37
C GLY A 417 1.26 -1.81 -18.43
N ARG A 418 1.41 -0.53 -18.07
CA ARG A 418 2.42 -0.09 -17.11
C ARG A 418 2.11 -0.57 -15.68
N PHE A 419 0.86 -0.49 -15.25
CA PHE A 419 0.42 -1.06 -13.97
C PHE A 419 0.66 -2.58 -13.93
N GLY A 420 0.39 -3.30 -15.02
CA GLY A 420 0.67 -4.73 -15.14
C GLY A 420 2.12 -5.10 -14.85
N ARG A 421 3.10 -4.21 -15.11
CA ARG A 421 4.50 -4.47 -14.75
C ARG A 421 4.70 -4.62 -13.23
N LEU A 422 3.92 -3.91 -12.40
CA LEU A 422 3.97 -4.06 -10.94
C LEU A 422 3.58 -5.47 -10.49
N LEU A 423 2.71 -6.13 -11.25
CA LEU A 423 2.26 -7.49 -10.97
C LEU A 423 3.31 -8.56 -11.32
N HIS A 424 4.22 -8.25 -12.25
CA HIS A 424 5.09 -9.25 -12.88
C HIS A 424 6.60 -9.02 -12.65
N GLU A 425 7.01 -7.82 -12.22
CA GLU A 425 8.41 -7.44 -12.14
C GLU A 425 8.86 -7.14 -10.70
N GLN A 426 10.14 -7.37 -10.43
CA GLN A 426 10.80 -6.90 -9.22
C GLN A 426 11.23 -5.44 -9.43
N LEU A 427 10.38 -4.48 -9.04
CA LEU A 427 10.65 -3.05 -9.16
C LEU A 427 11.07 -2.46 -7.82
N THR A 428 11.98 -1.49 -7.87
CA THR A 428 12.38 -0.69 -6.69
C THR A 428 11.89 0.74 -6.82
N PRO A 429 11.66 1.45 -5.71
CA PRO A 429 11.30 2.87 -5.75
C PRO A 429 12.30 3.72 -6.53
N THR A 430 13.61 3.42 -6.44
CA THR A 430 14.65 4.11 -7.20
C THR A 430 14.57 3.84 -8.70
N ALA A 431 14.27 2.61 -9.12
CA ALA A 431 14.07 2.29 -10.53
C ALA A 431 12.84 3.00 -11.11
N VAL A 432 11.73 2.99 -10.38
CA VAL A 432 10.50 3.71 -10.74
C VAL A 432 10.77 5.21 -10.86
N ALA A 433 11.47 5.81 -9.89
CA ALA A 433 11.85 7.22 -9.93
C ALA A 433 12.76 7.57 -11.12
N ALA A 434 13.69 6.67 -11.47
CA ALA A 434 14.56 6.85 -12.62
C ALA A 434 13.76 6.84 -13.95
N GLU A 435 12.78 5.96 -14.09
CA GLU A 435 11.88 5.94 -15.25
C GLU A 435 11.02 7.22 -15.34
N ILE A 436 10.54 7.77 -14.22
CA ILE A 436 9.83 9.05 -14.17
C ILE A 436 10.75 10.16 -14.68
N ALA A 437 11.98 10.23 -14.17
CA ALA A 437 12.95 11.25 -14.58
C ALA A 437 13.29 11.17 -16.07
N ALA A 438 13.50 9.96 -16.60
CA ALA A 438 13.78 9.73 -18.01
C ALA A 438 12.62 10.17 -18.91
N ALA A 439 11.38 9.81 -18.55
CA ALA A 439 10.18 10.22 -19.29
C ALA A 439 9.98 11.75 -19.26
N SER A 440 10.20 12.39 -18.11
CA SER A 440 10.09 13.84 -17.95
C SER A 440 11.15 14.59 -18.78
N ALA A 441 12.36 14.04 -18.91
CA ALA A 441 13.43 14.63 -19.73
C ALA A 441 13.17 14.46 -21.23
N ALA A 442 12.40 13.44 -21.64
CA ALA A 442 12.04 13.19 -23.04
C ALA A 442 10.88 14.07 -23.54
N LEU A 443 10.13 14.71 -22.65
CA LEU A 443 9.09 15.67 -23.02
C LEU A 443 9.77 16.93 -23.57
N PRO A 444 9.43 17.40 -24.81
CA PRO A 444 9.97 18.65 -25.33
C PRO A 444 9.60 19.77 -24.36
N ALA A 445 10.57 20.63 -24.01
CA ALA A 445 10.32 21.80 -23.19
C ALA A 445 9.09 22.51 -23.75
N ALA A 446 8.04 22.59 -22.95
CA ALA A 446 6.74 23.16 -23.35
C ALA A 446 7.00 24.52 -23.98
N GLY A 447 6.65 24.64 -25.29
CA GLY A 447 7.13 25.61 -26.24
C GLY A 447 7.25 27.04 -25.70
N ALA A 448 8.41 27.60 -25.88
CA ALA A 448 8.50 29.02 -26.08
C ALA A 448 7.59 29.32 -27.30
N ALA A 449 6.44 29.92 -27.06
CA ALA A 449 5.57 30.40 -28.13
C ALA A 449 6.46 31.24 -29.08
N PRO A 450 6.43 31.02 -30.40
CA PRO A 450 7.21 31.84 -31.31
C PRO A 450 6.79 33.31 -31.08
N ALA A 451 7.78 34.14 -30.73
CA ALA A 451 7.57 35.57 -30.59
C ALA A 451 6.81 36.05 -31.85
N ARG A 452 5.59 36.50 -31.69
CA ARG A 452 4.84 37.15 -32.78
C ARG A 452 5.72 38.26 -33.30
N ALA A 453 6.20 38.10 -34.53
CA ALA A 453 6.86 39.19 -35.27
C ALA A 453 5.98 40.43 -35.20
N ALA A 454 6.49 41.49 -34.61
CA ALA A 454 5.78 42.74 -34.54
C ALA A 454 5.50 43.20 -35.98
N ALA A 455 4.24 43.28 -36.34
CA ALA A 455 3.81 43.85 -37.59
C ALA A 455 4.27 45.31 -37.68
N ALA A 456 5.03 45.64 -38.71
CA ALA A 456 5.44 47.01 -39.02
C ALA A 456 4.20 47.91 -39.15
N PRO A 457 4.23 49.17 -38.68
CA PRO A 457 3.12 50.10 -38.81
C PRO A 457 2.93 50.51 -40.29
N PRO A 458 1.69 50.72 -40.74
CA PRO A 458 1.40 51.13 -42.11
C PRO A 458 1.95 52.52 -42.39
N SER A 459 2.66 52.65 -43.52
CA SER A 459 3.16 53.92 -44.06
C SER A 459 1.98 54.84 -44.41
N ARG A 460 1.99 56.08 -43.90
CA ARG A 460 1.04 57.14 -44.25
C ARG A 460 1.19 57.47 -45.73
N PRO A 461 0.10 57.68 -46.50
CA PRO A 461 0.17 58.26 -47.82
C PRO A 461 0.44 59.75 -47.74
N GLY A 462 1.49 60.21 -48.47
CA GLY A 462 1.84 61.61 -48.63
C GLY A 462 0.75 62.36 -49.42
N GLY A 463 0.37 63.47 -48.90
CA GLY A 463 -0.48 64.42 -49.60
C GLY A 463 0.33 65.21 -50.63
N GLY A 464 -0.27 65.39 -51.77
CA GLY A 464 0.02 66.34 -52.80
C GLY A 464 -1.30 66.88 -53.37
#